data_2f7a15a9b134d44f165bb4d148bcf567
#
_entry.id   2f7a15a9b134d44f165bb4d148bcf567
#
_cell.length_a   1.000
_cell.length_b   1.000
_cell.length_c   1.000
_cell.angle_alpha   90.00
_cell.angle_beta   90.00
_cell.angle_gamma   90.00
#
_symmetry.space_group_name_H-M   'P 1'
#
loop_
_entity.id
_entity.type
_entity.pdbx_description
1 polymer ?
#
loop_
_entity_poly.entity_id
_entity_poly.type
_entity_poly.pdbx_seq_one_letter_code
_entity_poly.pdbx_strand_id
1 'polypeptide(L)'
;MAKKSTKPLESAVANNLAMYMNYKRYHWNTFGPLFRDIHLLFDSHAEPVLSSAEEFGERARILGAETIGSPDEVVKHATVKLDYSGMTMKEMIEQAVAADQ
;
A
#
# COMPACT_ATOMS: atom_id res chain seq x y z
N MET A 1 -16.03 -23.66 5.22
CA MET A 1 -16.74 -22.85 5.50
C MET A 1 -16.36 -21.54 5.11
N ALA A 2 -16.33 -20.66 5.69
CA ALA A 2 -16.24 -19.30 5.36
C ALA A 2 -14.98 -18.84 4.68
N LYS A 3 -14.11 -19.72 4.27
CA LYS A 3 -12.82 -19.32 3.71
C LYS A 3 -12.93 -18.57 2.40
N LYS A 4 -13.93 -18.90 1.59
CA LYS A 4 -14.07 -18.21 0.30
C LYS A 4 -14.38 -16.73 0.47
N SER A 5 -14.92 -16.33 1.61
CA SER A 5 -15.26 -14.93 1.84
C SER A 5 -14.06 -14.10 2.27
N THR A 6 -12.88 -14.70 2.46
CA THR A 6 -11.69 -13.96 2.86
C THR A 6 -10.85 -13.49 1.69
N LYS A 7 -11.12 -13.94 0.46
CA LYS A 7 -10.33 -13.51 -0.68
C LYS A 7 -10.34 -11.99 -0.90
N PRO A 8 -11.50 -11.32 -0.81
CA PRO A 8 -11.48 -9.86 -0.93
C PRO A 8 -10.64 -9.20 0.16
N LEU A 9 -10.61 -9.78 1.35
CA LEU A 9 -9.78 -9.25 2.44
C LEU A 9 -8.31 -9.46 2.16
N GLU A 10 -7.94 -10.58 1.54
CA GLU A 10 -6.54 -10.81 1.16
C GLU A 10 -6.07 -9.76 0.17
N SER A 11 -6.89 -9.47 -0.85
CA SER A 11 -6.55 -8.43 -1.81
C SER A 11 -6.50 -7.07 -1.15
N ALA A 12 -7.41 -6.79 -0.22
CA ALA A 12 -7.42 -5.51 0.48
C ALA A 12 -6.16 -5.33 1.31
N VAL A 13 -5.73 -6.37 2.03
CA VAL A 13 -4.48 -6.31 2.81
C VAL A 13 -3.31 -6.09 1.88
N ALA A 14 -3.22 -6.87 0.78
CA ALA A 14 -2.11 -6.77 -0.14
C ALA A 14 -2.04 -5.38 -0.79
N ASN A 15 -3.18 -4.84 -1.21
CA ASN A 15 -3.21 -3.53 -1.85
C ASN A 15 -2.82 -2.44 -0.87
N ASN A 16 -3.28 -2.51 0.38
CA ASN A 16 -2.92 -1.49 1.36
C ASN A 16 -1.43 -1.56 1.71
N LEU A 17 -0.87 -2.76 1.81
CA LEU A 17 0.56 -2.90 2.07
C LEU A 17 1.38 -2.39 0.89
N ALA A 18 0.93 -2.68 -0.34
CA ALA A 18 1.62 -2.17 -1.54
C ALA A 18 1.58 -0.65 -1.59
N MET A 19 0.42 -0.07 -1.31
CA MET A 19 0.29 1.39 -1.28
C MET A 19 1.14 2.01 -0.19
N TYR A 20 1.18 1.39 0.99
CA TYR A 20 2.03 1.86 2.08
C TYR A 20 3.49 1.88 1.65
N MET A 21 3.95 0.80 1.02
CA MET A 21 5.33 0.73 0.55
C MET A 21 5.61 1.80 -0.51
N ASN A 22 4.67 2.02 -1.42
CA ASN A 22 4.83 3.04 -2.45
C ASN A 22 4.94 4.43 -1.84
N TYR A 23 4.06 4.76 -0.88
CA TYR A 23 4.10 6.06 -0.22
C TYR A 23 5.40 6.25 0.55
N LYS A 24 5.87 5.22 1.24
CA LYS A 24 7.15 5.33 1.95
C LYS A 24 8.31 5.50 0.98
N ARG A 25 8.26 4.79 -0.13
CA ARG A 25 9.29 4.92 -1.15
C ARG A 25 9.30 6.35 -1.71
N TYR A 26 8.13 6.91 -1.99
CA TYR A 26 8.04 8.30 -2.45
C TYR A 26 8.58 9.25 -1.39
N HIS A 27 8.18 9.03 -0.14
CA HIS A 27 8.62 9.84 1.00
C HIS A 27 10.15 9.83 1.10
N TRP A 28 10.76 8.67 0.94
CA TRP A 28 12.21 8.55 1.05
C TRP A 28 12.96 9.13 -0.14
N ASN A 29 12.36 9.11 -1.32
CA ASN A 29 13.06 9.43 -2.56
C ASN A 29 12.64 10.76 -3.19
N THR A 30 11.87 11.59 -2.50
CA THR A 30 11.50 12.89 -3.03
C THR A 30 12.74 13.78 -3.13
N PHE A 31 12.72 14.71 -4.08
CA PHE A 31 13.83 15.62 -4.31
C PHE A 31 13.33 16.85 -5.06
N GLY A 32 14.18 17.89 -5.12
CA GLY A 32 13.88 19.07 -5.92
C GLY A 32 13.01 20.07 -5.17
N PRO A 33 12.39 21.00 -5.91
CA PRO A 33 11.54 22.03 -5.33
C PRO A 33 10.40 21.39 -4.54
N LEU A 34 10.03 22.03 -3.44
CA LEU A 34 8.96 21.55 -2.56
C LEU A 34 9.26 20.19 -1.91
N PHE A 35 10.55 19.84 -1.82
CA PHE A 35 10.94 18.55 -1.24
C PHE A 35 10.25 18.29 0.11
N ARG A 36 10.35 19.25 1.03
CA ARG A 36 9.85 19.02 2.38
C ARG A 36 8.33 18.80 2.40
N ASP A 37 7.60 19.64 1.65
CA ASP A 37 6.14 19.53 1.65
C ASP A 37 5.68 18.20 1.08
N ILE A 38 6.27 17.79 -0.03
CA ILE A 38 5.89 16.53 -0.68
C ILE A 38 6.34 15.34 0.16
N HIS A 39 7.54 15.41 0.73
CA HIS A 39 8.08 14.38 1.61
C HIS A 39 7.13 14.10 2.78
N LEU A 40 6.66 15.17 3.43
CA LEU A 40 5.74 15.02 4.56
C LEU A 40 4.36 14.58 4.11
N LEU A 41 3.92 15.02 2.94
CA LEU A 41 2.63 14.64 2.40
C LEU A 41 2.56 13.13 2.16
N PHE A 42 3.59 12.57 1.53
CA PHE A 42 3.61 11.12 1.29
C PHE A 42 3.59 10.34 2.60
N ASP A 43 4.30 10.82 3.61
CA ASP A 43 4.31 10.14 4.89
C ASP A 43 2.93 10.19 5.55
N SER A 44 2.27 11.34 5.47
CA SER A 44 0.94 11.48 6.07
C SER A 44 -0.09 10.59 5.37
N HIS A 45 0.11 10.27 4.10
CA HIS A 45 -0.78 9.36 3.38
C HIS A 45 -0.48 7.89 3.67
N ALA A 46 0.74 7.58 4.11
CA ALA A 46 1.12 6.20 4.39
C ALA A 46 0.42 5.64 5.62
N GLU A 47 0.27 6.46 6.67
CA GLU A 47 -0.26 5.98 7.94
C GLU A 47 -1.69 5.43 7.86
N PRO A 48 -2.66 6.15 7.26
CA PRO A 48 -4.01 5.62 7.15
C PRO A 48 -4.07 4.32 6.36
N VAL A 49 -3.22 4.17 5.35
CA VAL A 49 -3.19 2.98 4.53
C VAL A 49 -2.70 1.79 5.35
N LEU A 50 -1.67 1.99 6.16
CA LEU A 50 -1.18 0.93 7.04
C LEU A 50 -2.24 0.54 8.07
N SER A 51 -2.93 1.51 8.65
CA SER A 51 -4.00 1.23 9.61
C SER A 51 -5.11 0.41 8.97
N SER A 52 -5.46 0.72 7.72
CA SER A 52 -6.47 -0.06 7.00
C SER A 52 -6.00 -1.49 6.78
N ALA A 53 -4.72 -1.67 6.45
CA ALA A 53 -4.18 -3.01 6.26
C ALA A 53 -4.33 -3.84 7.54
N GLU A 54 -4.06 -3.22 8.69
CA GLU A 54 -4.19 -3.92 9.97
C GLU A 54 -5.61 -4.35 10.25
N GLU A 55 -6.57 -3.45 9.98
CA GLU A 55 -7.97 -3.78 10.20
C GLU A 55 -8.43 -4.94 9.31
N PHE A 56 -8.07 -4.90 8.04
CA PHE A 56 -8.44 -5.98 7.13
C PHE A 56 -7.77 -7.29 7.50
N GLY A 57 -6.50 -7.22 7.92
CA GLY A 57 -5.79 -8.42 8.33
C GLY A 57 -6.40 -9.07 9.56
N GLU A 58 -6.76 -8.26 10.55
CA GLU A 58 -7.39 -8.77 11.75
C GLU A 58 -8.77 -9.34 11.43
N ARG A 59 -9.50 -8.70 10.54
CA ARG A 59 -10.82 -9.20 10.13
C ARG A 59 -10.70 -10.56 9.46
N ALA A 60 -9.68 -10.73 8.60
CA ALA A 60 -9.47 -12.02 7.93
C ALA A 60 -9.22 -13.11 8.96
N ARG A 61 -8.45 -12.81 10.01
CA ARG A 61 -8.17 -13.78 11.06
C ARG A 61 -9.41 -14.13 11.85
N ILE A 62 -10.25 -13.15 12.13
CA ILE A 62 -11.52 -13.38 12.83
C ILE A 62 -12.38 -14.33 12.03
N LEU A 63 -12.36 -14.23 10.69
CA LEU A 63 -13.15 -15.09 9.83
C LEU A 63 -12.53 -16.46 9.61
N GLY A 64 -11.42 -16.75 10.27
CA GLY A 64 -10.84 -18.08 10.25
C GLY A 64 -9.72 -18.30 9.27
N ALA A 65 -9.27 -17.25 8.59
CA ALA A 65 -8.18 -17.36 7.64
C ALA A 65 -6.88 -16.89 8.25
N GLU A 66 -5.77 -17.39 7.70
CA GLU A 66 -4.47 -16.87 8.04
C GLU A 66 -4.25 -15.60 7.22
N THR A 67 -3.82 -14.53 7.85
CA THR A 67 -3.62 -13.27 7.16
C THR A 67 -2.32 -13.31 6.35
N ILE A 68 -2.38 -12.85 5.10
CA ILE A 68 -1.16 -12.74 4.30
C ILE A 68 -0.29 -11.63 4.86
N GLY A 69 1.00 -11.72 4.64
CA GLY A 69 1.90 -10.69 5.15
C GLY A 69 3.31 -10.76 4.61
N SER A 70 3.67 -11.83 3.91
CA SER A 70 5.00 -11.91 3.34
C SER A 70 5.06 -11.06 2.06
N PRO A 71 6.26 -10.57 1.69
CA PRO A 71 6.38 -9.80 0.46
C PRO A 71 5.87 -10.54 -0.78
N ASP A 72 6.13 -11.84 -0.86
CA ASP A 72 5.65 -12.63 -1.99
C ASP A 72 4.14 -12.64 -2.08
N GLU A 73 3.48 -12.75 -0.93
CA GLU A 73 2.01 -12.75 -0.89
C GLU A 73 1.46 -11.39 -1.29
N VAL A 74 2.11 -10.31 -0.90
CA VAL A 74 1.68 -8.97 -1.28
C VAL A 74 1.74 -8.84 -2.80
N VAL A 75 2.84 -9.24 -3.42
CA VAL A 75 2.98 -9.17 -4.86
C VAL A 75 1.90 -10.01 -5.55
N LYS A 76 1.67 -11.20 -5.04
CA LYS A 76 0.72 -12.12 -5.64
C LYS A 76 -0.71 -11.61 -5.61
N HIS A 77 -1.11 -11.00 -4.51
CA HIS A 77 -2.51 -10.63 -4.30
C HIS A 77 -2.82 -9.16 -4.57
N ALA A 78 -1.82 -8.31 -4.69
CA ALA A 78 -2.05 -6.88 -4.93
C ALA A 78 -2.44 -6.64 -6.39
N THR A 79 -3.38 -5.73 -6.58
CA THR A 79 -3.73 -5.24 -7.91
C THR A 79 -3.18 -3.84 -8.12
N VAL A 80 -2.74 -3.17 -7.05
CA VAL A 80 -2.08 -1.88 -7.14
C VAL A 80 -0.69 -2.09 -7.70
N LYS A 81 -0.28 -1.23 -8.62
CA LYS A 81 1.04 -1.32 -9.22
C LYS A 81 2.11 -0.97 -8.19
N LEU A 82 3.11 -1.84 -8.05
CA LEU A 82 4.25 -1.57 -7.19
C LEU A 82 5.26 -0.72 -7.94
N ASP A 83 5.81 0.27 -7.26
CA ASP A 83 6.73 1.20 -7.87
C ASP A 83 8.17 0.71 -7.81
N TYR A 84 9.01 1.35 -8.57
CA TYR A 84 10.40 0.97 -8.73
C TYR A 84 11.29 2.20 -8.67
N SER A 85 12.59 2.00 -8.64
CA SER A 85 13.55 3.08 -8.52
C SER A 85 13.64 3.88 -9.84
N GLY A 86 14.11 5.11 -9.73
CA GLY A 86 14.33 5.95 -10.89
C GLY A 86 13.15 6.81 -11.32
N MET A 87 12.06 6.80 -10.54
CA MET A 87 10.92 7.64 -10.86
C MET A 87 11.21 9.10 -10.56
N THR A 88 10.71 9.98 -11.42
CA THR A 88 10.76 11.41 -11.15
C THR A 88 9.71 11.79 -10.11
N MET A 89 9.84 12.98 -9.54
CA MET A 89 8.85 13.50 -8.59
C MET A 89 7.46 13.52 -9.22
N LYS A 90 7.37 13.96 -10.47
CA LYS A 90 6.10 14.02 -11.18
C LYS A 90 5.49 12.63 -11.32
N GLU A 91 6.32 11.65 -11.68
CA GLU A 91 5.85 10.27 -11.84
C GLU A 91 5.36 9.69 -10.52
N MET A 92 6.05 9.99 -9.41
CA MET A 92 5.62 9.54 -8.10
C MET A 92 4.24 10.07 -7.75
N ILE A 93 4.01 11.35 -8.01
CA ILE A 93 2.72 11.97 -7.71
C ILE A 93 1.63 11.38 -8.59
N GLU A 94 1.91 11.20 -9.88
CA GLU A 94 0.93 10.63 -10.80
C GLU A 94 0.58 9.20 -10.42
N GLN A 95 1.57 8.41 -10.02
CA GLN A 95 1.33 7.03 -9.62
C GLN A 95 0.53 6.96 -8.33
N ALA A 96 0.81 7.85 -7.38
CA ALA A 96 0.07 7.89 -6.13
C ALA A 96 -1.40 8.22 -6.37
N VAL A 97 -1.68 9.17 -7.26
CA VAL A 97 -3.05 9.55 -7.60
C VAL A 97 -3.76 8.36 -8.25
N ALA A 98 -3.09 7.68 -9.17
CA ALA A 98 -3.68 6.53 -9.84
C ALA A 98 -4.02 5.42 -8.86
N ALA A 99 -3.16 5.18 -7.88
CA ALA A 99 -3.37 4.12 -6.89
C ALA A 99 -4.55 4.42 -5.98
N ASP A 100 -4.81 5.71 -5.70
CA ASP A 100 -5.91 6.09 -4.82
C ASP A 100 -7.27 5.99 -5.51
N GLN A 101 -7.31 5.83 -6.80
CA GLN A 101 -8.56 5.69 -7.53
C GLN A 101 -8.95 4.22 -7.66
#